data_de1c819749098bc49c1b31e6e2ec7995
#
_entry.id   de1c819749098bc49c1b31e6e2ec7995
#
_cell.length_a   1.000
_cell.length_b   1.000
_cell.length_c   1.000
_cell.angle_alpha   90.00
_cell.angle_beta   90.00
_cell.angle_gamma   90.00
#
_symmetry.space_group_name_H-M   'P 1'
#
loop_
_entity.id
_entity.type
_entity.pdbx_description
1 polymer ?
#
loop_
_entity_poly.entity_id
_entity_poly.type
_entity_poly.pdbx_seq_one_letter_code
_entity_poly.pdbx_strand_id
1 'polypeptide(L)'
;ITEGGVLGMILLLNYWFHIPPSILSPILDAVCYLIGYRFFGKIFLLRSLAATCCLSFFLRVWEHCPYLLPDLSGHPLIAAVIGACFIGVGVGLIVGQKASSGGDDALAMVISHTAHCRISRAYLVTDFTVLLLSLSYIPFRRIVFSLITVTLSSLILERISVWSKSTVSDPHG
;
A
#
# COMPACT_ATOMS: atom_id res chain seq x y z
N ILE A 1 3.99 -14.33 2.04
CA ILE A 1 2.93 -13.36 2.39
C ILE A 1 2.41 -12.83 1.06
N THR A 2 1.12 -12.77 0.89
CA THR A 2 0.46 -12.25 -0.32
C THR A 2 -0.02 -10.85 -0.01
N GLU A 3 0.15 -9.93 -0.93
CA GLU A 3 -0.29 -8.55 -0.77
C GLU A 3 -1.75 -8.41 -1.20
N GLY A 4 -2.47 -7.49 -0.55
CA GLY A 4 -3.83 -7.07 -0.91
C GLY A 4 -3.80 -5.91 -1.93
N GLY A 5 -4.88 -5.15 -2.01
CA GLY A 5 -4.97 -3.94 -2.81
C GLY A 5 -4.74 -4.14 -4.30
N VAL A 6 -4.18 -3.13 -4.96
CA VAL A 6 -3.89 -3.15 -6.40
C VAL A 6 -2.85 -4.19 -6.77
N LEU A 7 -1.84 -4.43 -5.91
CA LEU A 7 -0.83 -5.48 -6.15
C LEU A 7 -1.45 -6.87 -6.16
N GLY A 8 -2.32 -7.18 -5.21
CA GLY A 8 -3.07 -8.44 -5.21
C GLY A 8 -3.98 -8.57 -6.43
N MET A 9 -4.58 -7.47 -6.89
CA MET A 9 -5.39 -7.44 -8.13
C MET A 9 -4.55 -7.70 -9.37
N ILE A 10 -3.32 -7.20 -9.44
CA ILE A 10 -2.38 -7.49 -10.53
C ILE A 10 -2.09 -8.99 -10.60
N LEU A 11 -1.83 -9.62 -9.45
CA LEU A 11 -1.58 -11.06 -9.39
C LEU A 11 -2.81 -11.88 -9.78
N LEU A 12 -4.00 -11.45 -9.38
CA LEU A 12 -5.27 -12.08 -9.73
C LEU A 12 -5.52 -12.02 -11.26
N LEU A 13 -5.34 -10.85 -11.85
CA LEU A 13 -5.49 -10.66 -13.29
C LEU A 13 -4.42 -11.42 -14.08
N ASN A 14 -3.21 -11.50 -13.57
CA ASN A 14 -2.18 -12.37 -14.16
C ASN A 14 -2.61 -13.84 -14.14
N TYR A 15 -3.17 -14.30 -13.04
CA TYR A 15 -3.65 -15.68 -12.92
C TYR A 15 -4.81 -15.99 -13.90
N TRP A 16 -5.78 -15.07 -14.03
CA TRP A 16 -6.96 -15.31 -14.86
C TRP A 16 -6.73 -15.05 -16.37
N PHE A 17 -6.01 -13.99 -16.69
CA PHE A 17 -5.83 -13.52 -18.07
C PHE A 17 -4.42 -13.75 -18.62
N HIS A 18 -3.50 -14.27 -17.81
CA HIS A 18 -2.09 -14.48 -18.17
C HIS A 18 -1.38 -13.21 -18.68
N ILE A 19 -1.83 -12.03 -18.22
CA ILE A 19 -1.20 -10.75 -18.55
C ILE A 19 -0.01 -10.55 -17.59
N PRO A 20 1.21 -10.30 -18.08
CA PRO A 20 2.37 -10.15 -17.21
C PRO A 20 2.24 -8.94 -16.28
N PRO A 21 2.58 -9.09 -14.98
CA PRO A 21 2.51 -8.02 -13.99
C PRO A 21 3.30 -6.76 -14.38
N SER A 22 4.38 -6.92 -15.15
CA SER A 22 5.21 -5.81 -15.64
C SER A 22 4.48 -4.83 -16.56
N ILE A 23 3.43 -5.28 -17.24
CA ILE A 23 2.58 -4.44 -18.09
C ILE A 23 1.38 -3.92 -17.27
N LEU A 24 0.80 -4.79 -16.45
CA LEU A 24 -0.43 -4.49 -15.74
C LEU A 24 -0.21 -3.50 -14.59
N SER A 25 0.92 -3.59 -13.88
CA SER A 25 1.25 -2.70 -12.77
C SER A 25 1.29 -1.23 -13.18
N PRO A 26 2.09 -0.81 -14.18
CA PRO A 26 2.15 0.60 -14.54
C PRO A 26 0.83 1.14 -15.12
N ILE A 27 0.02 0.28 -15.74
CA ILE A 27 -1.29 0.69 -16.26
C ILE A 27 -2.25 0.95 -15.11
N LEU A 28 -2.36 0.03 -14.15
CA LEU A 28 -3.23 0.19 -12.98
C LEU A 28 -2.78 1.37 -12.11
N ASP A 29 -1.49 1.51 -11.88
CA ASP A 29 -0.94 2.64 -11.12
C ASP A 29 -1.26 3.98 -11.83
N ALA A 30 -1.07 4.05 -13.14
CA ALA A 30 -1.39 5.25 -13.92
C ALA A 30 -2.89 5.60 -13.83
N VAL A 31 -3.78 4.61 -13.92
CA VAL A 31 -5.22 4.81 -13.76
C VAL A 31 -5.55 5.33 -12.36
N CYS A 32 -4.98 4.71 -11.31
CA CYS A 32 -5.20 5.13 -9.93
C CYS A 32 -4.67 6.56 -9.67
N TYR A 33 -3.50 6.91 -10.21
CA TYR A 33 -2.96 8.27 -10.13
C TYR A 33 -3.78 9.29 -10.91
N LEU A 34 -4.33 8.92 -12.06
CA LEU A 34 -5.20 9.80 -12.84
C LEU A 34 -6.51 10.09 -12.08
N ILE A 35 -7.08 9.07 -11.46
CA ILE A 35 -8.24 9.22 -10.58
C ILE A 35 -7.87 10.11 -9.39
N GLY A 36 -6.76 9.83 -8.70
CA GLY A 36 -6.27 10.63 -7.58
C GLY A 36 -6.02 12.10 -7.97
N TYR A 37 -5.45 12.34 -9.15
CA TYR A 37 -5.28 13.70 -9.70
C TYR A 37 -6.60 14.45 -9.86
N ARG A 38 -7.66 13.74 -10.29
CA ARG A 38 -9.00 14.34 -10.46
C ARG A 38 -9.60 14.83 -9.15
N PHE A 39 -9.30 14.16 -8.02
CA PHE A 39 -9.82 14.49 -6.69
C PHE A 39 -8.91 15.43 -5.89
N PHE A 40 -7.60 15.26 -5.96
CA PHE A 40 -6.61 15.92 -5.11
C PHE A 40 -5.74 16.95 -5.86
N GLY A 41 -5.82 17.00 -7.19
CA GLY A 41 -5.14 17.99 -8.03
C GLY A 41 -3.65 17.73 -8.27
N LYS A 42 -2.97 18.75 -8.86
CA LYS A 42 -1.58 18.64 -9.34
C LYS A 42 -0.55 18.39 -8.23
N ILE A 43 -0.76 18.95 -7.05
CA ILE A 43 0.17 18.82 -5.91
C ILE A 43 0.23 17.38 -5.42
N PHE A 44 -0.92 16.69 -5.40
CA PHE A 44 -0.97 15.26 -5.09
C PHE A 44 -0.12 14.46 -6.08
N LEU A 45 -0.30 14.68 -7.38
CA LEU A 45 0.43 13.94 -8.41
C LEU A 45 1.94 14.16 -8.30
N LEU A 46 2.37 15.41 -8.12
CA LEU A 46 3.80 15.74 -8.00
C LEU A 46 4.44 15.08 -6.77
N ARG A 47 3.77 15.13 -5.62
CA ARG A 47 4.25 14.49 -4.39
C ARG A 47 4.27 12.97 -4.51
N SER A 48 3.26 12.39 -5.15
CA SER A 48 3.18 10.95 -5.38
C SER A 48 4.27 10.46 -6.32
N LEU A 49 4.54 11.17 -7.41
CA LEU A 49 5.66 10.86 -8.30
C LEU A 49 7.00 10.93 -7.56
N ALA A 50 7.22 11.95 -6.74
CA ALA A 50 8.42 12.06 -5.93
C ALA A 50 8.54 10.88 -4.94
N ALA A 51 7.46 10.51 -4.26
CA ALA A 51 7.44 9.37 -3.34
C ALA A 51 7.73 8.04 -4.06
N THR A 52 7.11 7.81 -5.21
CA THR A 52 7.34 6.61 -6.03
C THR A 52 8.78 6.54 -6.56
N CYS A 53 9.36 7.67 -6.99
CA CYS A 53 10.77 7.73 -7.39
C CYS A 53 11.71 7.42 -6.23
N CYS A 54 11.46 8.00 -5.04
CA CYS A 54 12.21 7.69 -3.83
C CYS A 54 12.11 6.21 -3.47
N LEU A 55 10.91 5.64 -3.48
CA LEU A 55 10.69 4.23 -3.20
C LEU A 55 11.45 3.34 -4.18
N SER A 56 11.35 3.62 -5.47
CA SER A 56 12.07 2.88 -6.52
C SER A 56 13.58 2.96 -6.35
N PHE A 57 14.10 4.13 -5.99
CA PHE A 57 15.52 4.32 -5.70
C PHE A 57 15.98 3.48 -4.50
N PHE A 58 15.23 3.53 -3.38
CA PHE A 58 15.56 2.74 -2.19
C PHE A 58 15.44 1.24 -2.43
N LEU A 59 14.45 0.79 -3.19
CA LEU A 59 14.33 -0.63 -3.58
C LEU A 59 15.54 -1.07 -4.40
N ARG A 60 16.00 -0.24 -5.33
CA ARG A 60 17.21 -0.52 -6.12
C ARG A 60 18.46 -0.61 -5.27
N VAL A 61 18.63 0.30 -4.30
CA VAL A 61 19.74 0.24 -3.34
C VAL A 61 19.65 -1.03 -2.50
N TRP A 62 18.43 -1.41 -2.06
CA TRP A 62 18.21 -2.60 -1.25
C TRP A 62 18.53 -3.90 -1.98
N GLU A 63 18.23 -3.98 -3.27
CA GLU A 63 18.60 -5.14 -4.11
C GLU A 63 20.12 -5.42 -4.11
N HIS A 64 20.95 -4.39 -3.87
CA HIS A 64 22.39 -4.53 -3.77
C HIS A 64 22.90 -4.88 -2.35
N CYS A 65 22.01 -4.88 -1.36
CA CYS A 65 22.32 -5.13 0.05
C CYS A 65 21.50 -6.33 0.61
N PRO A 66 21.60 -7.53 0.03
CA PRO A 66 20.65 -8.64 0.32
C PRO A 66 20.73 -9.22 1.74
N TYR A 67 21.77 -8.92 2.51
CA TYR A 67 22.04 -9.57 3.82
C TYR A 67 21.77 -8.70 5.04
N LEU A 68 21.06 -7.58 4.89
CA LEU A 68 20.85 -6.64 6.01
C LEU A 68 19.75 -7.11 6.97
N LEU A 69 18.81 -7.93 6.51
CA LEU A 69 17.73 -8.47 7.34
C LEU A 69 17.98 -9.96 7.66
N PRO A 70 17.70 -10.37 8.91
CA PRO A 70 17.73 -11.78 9.27
C PRO A 70 16.67 -12.56 8.49
N ASP A 71 16.99 -13.82 8.16
CA ASP A 71 16.04 -14.70 7.50
C ASP A 71 14.89 -15.09 8.46
N LEU A 72 13.73 -14.50 8.22
CA LEU A 72 12.49 -14.70 8.97
C LEU A 72 11.58 -15.75 8.33
N SER A 73 12.06 -16.51 7.34
CA SER A 73 11.25 -17.54 6.66
C SER A 73 10.69 -18.59 7.59
N GLY A 74 11.39 -18.87 8.70
CA GLY A 74 10.94 -19.80 9.75
C GLY A 74 9.84 -19.27 10.67
N HIS A 75 9.62 -17.94 10.69
CA HIS A 75 8.66 -17.30 11.60
C HIS A 75 7.73 -16.33 10.87
N PRO A 76 6.76 -16.83 10.09
CA PRO A 76 5.91 -16.00 9.23
C PRO A 76 5.07 -14.98 10.00
N LEU A 77 4.70 -15.27 11.25
CA LEU A 77 3.96 -14.33 12.10
C LEU A 77 4.81 -13.12 12.50
N ILE A 78 6.08 -13.37 12.88
CA ILE A 78 7.01 -12.27 13.24
C ILE A 78 7.29 -11.41 12.01
N ALA A 79 7.51 -12.02 10.85
CA ALA A 79 7.68 -11.33 9.58
C ALA A 79 6.45 -10.48 9.22
N ALA A 80 5.24 -11.00 9.45
CA ALA A 80 3.99 -10.28 9.21
C ALA A 80 3.86 -9.02 10.09
N VAL A 81 4.17 -9.14 11.39
CA VAL A 81 4.08 -8.01 12.34
C VAL A 81 5.14 -6.95 12.03
N ILE A 82 6.39 -7.35 11.82
CA ILE A 82 7.47 -6.41 11.49
C ILE A 82 7.17 -5.71 10.15
N GLY A 83 6.77 -6.46 9.13
CA GLY A 83 6.38 -5.90 7.83
C GLY A 83 5.22 -4.92 7.96
N ALA A 84 4.19 -5.26 8.73
CA ALA A 84 3.06 -4.37 8.99
C ALA A 84 3.46 -3.05 9.66
N CYS A 85 4.41 -3.10 10.61
CA CYS A 85 4.93 -1.90 11.25
C CYS A 85 5.67 -1.00 10.25
N PHE A 86 6.56 -1.55 9.43
CA PHE A 86 7.30 -0.78 8.43
C PHE A 86 6.38 -0.17 7.37
N ILE A 87 5.46 -0.97 6.83
CA ILE A 87 4.48 -0.51 5.83
C ILE A 87 3.56 0.54 6.46
N GLY A 88 2.98 0.26 7.63
CA GLY A 88 2.04 1.17 8.28
C GLY A 88 2.64 2.53 8.61
N VAL A 89 3.90 2.57 9.10
CA VAL A 89 4.61 3.82 9.38
C VAL A 89 5.00 4.52 8.08
N GLY A 90 5.62 3.82 7.13
CA GLY A 90 6.11 4.41 5.88
C GLY A 90 4.98 4.98 5.04
N VAL A 91 3.98 4.18 4.74
CA VAL A 91 2.81 4.61 3.96
C VAL A 91 2.00 5.66 4.74
N GLY A 92 1.86 5.50 6.07
CA GLY A 92 1.16 6.48 6.92
C GLY A 92 1.76 7.87 6.86
N LEU A 93 3.08 8.00 6.81
CA LEU A 93 3.77 9.29 6.63
C LEU A 93 3.51 9.89 5.26
N ILE A 94 3.59 9.09 4.18
CA ILE A 94 3.36 9.53 2.81
C ILE A 94 1.91 10.01 2.62
N VAL A 95 0.95 9.20 3.06
CA VAL A 95 -0.48 9.52 2.98
C VAL A 95 -0.84 10.72 3.86
N GLY A 96 -0.19 10.88 5.02
CA GLY A 96 -0.32 12.07 5.87
C GLY A 96 0.05 13.37 5.13
N GLN A 97 1.00 13.32 4.21
CA GLN A 97 1.41 14.43 3.34
C GLN A 97 0.53 14.61 2.10
N LYS A 98 -0.62 13.92 2.02
CA LYS A 98 -1.50 13.88 0.85
C LYS A 98 -0.75 13.45 -0.42
N ALA A 99 0.07 12.42 -0.29
CA ALA A 99 0.79 11.76 -1.37
C ALA A 99 0.50 10.27 -1.35
N SER A 100 0.90 9.56 -2.39
CA SER A 100 0.77 8.12 -2.54
C SER A 100 2.10 7.53 -2.98
N SER A 101 2.44 6.34 -2.52
CA SER A 101 3.64 5.61 -2.96
C SER A 101 3.36 4.58 -4.05
N GLY A 102 2.08 4.29 -4.31
CA GLY A 102 1.61 3.33 -5.29
C GLY A 102 0.15 3.55 -5.67
N GLY A 103 -0.34 2.82 -6.64
CA GLY A 103 -1.73 2.94 -7.10
C GLY A 103 -2.76 2.56 -6.04
N ASP A 104 -2.44 1.60 -5.19
CA ASP A 104 -3.27 1.14 -4.07
C ASP A 104 -3.50 2.23 -3.03
N ASP A 105 -2.45 2.97 -2.66
CA ASP A 105 -2.55 4.11 -1.75
C ASP A 105 -3.43 5.21 -2.36
N ALA A 106 -3.23 5.52 -3.65
CA ALA A 106 -4.03 6.52 -4.36
C ALA A 106 -5.51 6.11 -4.37
N LEU A 107 -5.80 4.84 -4.66
CA LEU A 107 -7.16 4.30 -4.67
C LEU A 107 -7.80 4.36 -3.29
N ALA A 108 -7.09 3.93 -2.23
CA ALA A 108 -7.58 3.99 -0.85
C ALA A 108 -7.87 5.43 -0.40
N MET A 109 -7.02 6.40 -0.79
CA MET A 109 -7.25 7.82 -0.51
C MET A 109 -8.51 8.35 -1.22
N VAL A 110 -8.73 7.98 -2.49
CA VAL A 110 -9.92 8.37 -3.25
C VAL A 110 -11.18 7.77 -2.62
N ILE A 111 -11.16 6.48 -2.28
CA ILE A 111 -12.28 5.80 -1.61
C ILE A 111 -12.58 6.46 -0.26
N SER A 112 -11.55 6.71 0.55
CA SER A 112 -11.69 7.38 1.84
C SER A 112 -12.34 8.77 1.71
N HIS A 113 -11.91 9.52 0.70
CA HIS A 113 -12.45 10.86 0.42
C HIS A 113 -13.89 10.82 -0.08
N THR A 114 -14.21 9.91 -1.00
CA THR A 114 -15.54 9.80 -1.63
C THR A 114 -16.57 9.18 -0.68
N ALA A 115 -16.18 8.16 0.07
CA ALA A 115 -17.06 7.49 1.03
C ALA A 115 -17.11 8.17 2.40
N HIS A 116 -16.38 9.27 2.60
CA HIS A 116 -16.25 9.98 3.89
C HIS A 116 -15.91 9.04 5.06
N CYS A 117 -15.09 8.02 4.79
CA CYS A 117 -14.68 7.03 5.77
C CYS A 117 -13.21 7.21 6.17
N ARG A 118 -12.83 6.55 7.29
CA ARG A 118 -11.43 6.53 7.71
C ARG A 118 -10.57 5.81 6.69
N ILE A 119 -9.34 6.29 6.49
CA ILE A 119 -8.44 5.74 5.47
C ILE A 119 -8.12 4.26 5.73
N SER A 120 -7.98 3.84 6.98
CA SER A 120 -7.80 2.42 7.34
C SER A 120 -8.95 1.53 6.87
N ARG A 121 -10.19 2.04 6.90
CA ARG A 121 -11.34 1.29 6.39
C ARG A 121 -11.29 1.14 4.87
N ALA A 122 -10.84 2.18 4.16
CA ALA A 122 -10.69 2.11 2.72
C ALA A 122 -9.66 1.03 2.34
N TYR A 123 -8.49 1.02 2.99
CA TYR A 123 -7.49 -0.04 2.80
C TYR A 123 -8.04 -1.43 3.14
N LEU A 124 -8.68 -1.59 4.31
CA LEU A 124 -9.25 -2.88 4.70
C LEU A 124 -10.27 -3.39 3.69
N VAL A 125 -11.13 -2.54 3.16
CA VAL A 125 -12.15 -2.94 2.18
C VAL A 125 -11.50 -3.37 0.87
N THR A 126 -10.56 -2.59 0.33
CA THR A 126 -9.87 -2.94 -0.93
C THR A 126 -9.05 -4.22 -0.77
N ASP A 127 -8.24 -4.31 0.29
CA ASP A 127 -7.39 -5.46 0.54
C ASP A 127 -8.19 -6.73 0.82
N PHE A 128 -9.23 -6.63 1.66
CA PHE A 128 -10.08 -7.75 1.97
C PHE A 128 -10.83 -8.28 0.74
N THR A 129 -11.33 -7.38 -0.11
CA THR A 129 -12.00 -7.75 -1.36
C THR A 129 -11.06 -8.54 -2.27
N VAL A 130 -9.83 -8.04 -2.43
CA VAL A 130 -8.82 -8.68 -3.28
C VAL A 130 -8.34 -10.00 -2.66
N LEU A 131 -8.13 -10.05 -1.35
CA LEU A 131 -7.75 -11.29 -0.65
C LEU A 131 -8.84 -12.37 -0.74
N LEU A 132 -10.12 -12.00 -0.68
CA LEU A 132 -11.20 -12.95 -0.89
C LEU A 132 -11.20 -13.53 -2.32
N LEU A 133 -10.98 -12.68 -3.31
CA LEU A 133 -10.85 -13.14 -4.70
C LEU A 133 -9.61 -14.00 -4.90
N SER A 134 -8.55 -13.72 -4.16
CA SER A 134 -7.28 -14.49 -4.20
C SER A 134 -7.40 -15.90 -3.61
N LEU A 135 -8.47 -16.21 -2.87
CA LEU A 135 -8.79 -17.58 -2.45
C LEU A 135 -8.91 -18.55 -3.63
N SER A 136 -9.14 -18.03 -4.83
CA SER A 136 -9.22 -18.84 -6.06
C SER A 136 -7.89 -19.51 -6.43
N TYR A 137 -6.74 -18.95 -5.99
CA TYR A 137 -5.42 -19.48 -6.41
C TYR A 137 -4.39 -19.56 -5.26
N ILE A 138 -4.71 -19.03 -4.06
CA ILE A 138 -3.80 -19.01 -2.92
C ILE A 138 -4.33 -19.89 -1.79
N PRO A 139 -3.48 -20.71 -1.15
CA PRO A 139 -3.90 -21.54 -0.02
C PRO A 139 -4.29 -20.66 1.18
N PHE A 140 -5.40 -21.01 1.82
CA PHE A 140 -6.02 -20.30 2.93
C PHE A 140 -5.05 -19.88 4.04
N ARG A 141 -4.06 -20.73 4.36
CA ARG A 141 -3.05 -20.44 5.38
C ARG A 141 -2.24 -19.18 5.10
N ARG A 142 -1.91 -18.89 3.83
CA ARG A 142 -1.17 -17.68 3.45
C ARG A 142 -2.03 -16.44 3.57
N ILE A 143 -3.31 -16.55 3.26
CA ILE A 143 -4.27 -15.44 3.36
C ILE A 143 -4.46 -14.99 4.81
N VAL A 144 -4.46 -15.91 5.78
CA VAL A 144 -4.55 -15.55 7.20
C VAL A 144 -3.40 -14.63 7.63
N PHE A 145 -2.16 -14.95 7.25
CA PHE A 145 -1.01 -14.09 7.56
C PHE A 145 -1.09 -12.74 6.84
N SER A 146 -1.52 -12.72 5.58
CA SER A 146 -1.73 -11.47 4.84
C SER A 146 -2.82 -10.61 5.48
N LEU A 147 -3.90 -11.22 5.97
CA LEU A 147 -4.98 -10.50 6.65
C LEU A 147 -4.49 -9.86 7.97
N ILE A 148 -3.63 -10.55 8.73
CA ILE A 148 -3.00 -10.00 9.92
C ILE A 148 -2.14 -8.78 9.56
N THR A 149 -1.29 -8.92 8.53
CA THR A 149 -0.42 -7.84 8.06
C THR A 149 -1.22 -6.63 7.63
N VAL A 150 -2.23 -6.82 6.78
CA VAL A 150 -3.09 -5.75 6.25
C VAL A 150 -3.87 -5.05 7.36
N THR A 151 -4.45 -5.82 8.29
CA THR A 151 -5.21 -5.22 9.40
C THR A 151 -4.30 -4.40 10.32
N LEU A 152 -3.13 -4.93 10.67
CA LEU A 152 -2.20 -4.25 11.55
C LEU A 152 -1.59 -3.01 10.88
N SER A 153 -1.15 -3.14 9.62
CA SER A 153 -0.57 -2.01 8.86
C SER A 153 -1.58 -0.88 8.67
N SER A 154 -2.84 -1.19 8.34
CA SER A 154 -3.89 -0.18 8.13
C SER A 154 -4.24 0.60 9.41
N LEU A 155 -4.21 -0.06 10.58
CA LEU A 155 -4.40 0.60 11.87
C LEU A 155 -3.24 1.52 12.22
N ILE A 156 -2.00 1.07 12.01
CA ILE A 156 -0.79 1.87 12.25
C ILE A 156 -0.78 3.07 11.29
N LEU A 157 -1.06 2.84 10.02
CA LEU A 157 -1.15 3.87 8.98
C LEU A 157 -2.14 4.98 9.37
N GLU A 158 -3.34 4.62 9.86
CA GLU A 158 -4.31 5.62 10.30
C GLU A 158 -3.75 6.50 11.42
N ARG A 159 -3.13 5.90 12.44
CA ARG A 159 -2.54 6.64 13.56
C ARG A 159 -1.44 7.59 13.10
N ILE A 160 -0.52 7.11 12.28
CA ILE A 160 0.59 7.89 11.76
C ILE A 160 0.11 8.99 10.81
N SER A 161 -0.83 8.70 9.93
CA SER A 161 -1.40 9.67 8.98
C SER A 161 -2.13 10.83 9.69
N VAL A 162 -2.85 10.55 10.78
CA VAL A 162 -3.47 11.59 11.60
C VAL A 162 -2.42 12.43 12.31
N TRP A 163 -1.42 11.81 12.92
CA TRP A 163 -0.31 12.50 13.59
C TRP A 163 0.49 13.40 12.62
N SER A 164 0.83 12.88 11.45
CA SER A 164 1.54 13.63 10.41
C SER A 164 0.77 14.86 9.92
N LYS A 165 -0.57 14.78 9.82
CA LYS A 165 -1.41 15.93 9.47
C LYS A 165 -1.40 17.02 10.55
N SER A 166 -1.44 16.64 11.82
CA SER A 166 -1.42 17.61 12.93
C SER A 166 -0.10 18.36 13.00
N THR A 167 1.02 17.70 12.71
CA THR A 167 2.36 18.31 12.74
C THR A 167 2.58 19.31 11.59
N VAL A 168 1.95 19.10 10.44
CA VAL A 168 2.07 19.99 9.26
C VAL A 168 1.11 21.18 9.34
N SER A 169 -0.01 21.06 10.07
CA SER A 169 -0.98 22.14 10.22
C SER A 169 -0.62 23.14 11.32
N ASP A 170 0.43 22.90 12.11
CA ASP A 170 0.89 23.77 13.19
C ASP A 170 2.35 24.23 12.94
N PRO A 171 2.61 25.16 12.01
CA PRO A 171 3.96 25.70 11.77
C PRO A 171 4.40 26.76 12.75
N HIS A 172 3.58 27.11 13.75
CA HIS A 172 3.86 28.10 14.79
C HIS A 172 3.28 27.65 16.13
N GLY A 173 4.06 26.85 16.88
CA GLY A 173 3.93 26.64 18.30
C GLY A 173 5.13 27.26 18.99
#